data_4c8c5718bad5c1cd9fa529a5e90586b3
#
_entry.id   4c8c5718bad5c1cd9fa529a5e90586b3
#
_cell.length_a   1.000
_cell.length_b   1.000
_cell.length_c   1.000
_cell.angle_alpha   90.00
_cell.angle_beta   90.00
_cell.angle_gamma   90.00
#
_symmetry.space_group_name_H-M   'P 1'
#
loop_
_entity.id
_entity.type
_entity.pdbx_description
1 polymer ?
#
loop_
_entity_poly.entity_id
_entity_poly.type
_entity_poly.pdbx_seq_one_letter_code
_entity_poly.pdbx_strand_id
1 'polypeptide(L)'
;MSSTHAEIVTITLAQQILKTFDLGGPEMPAYQLVVNARPCAMCFGSIPWSGVRSVVVGASGPQVEKITGFDEGPIHPQWQQELRKRGIEVVEDVLHDEALKVFHRFHDTGQPIYNGRTGD
;
A
#
# COMPACT_ATOMS: atom_id res chain seq x y z
N MET A 1 -6.47 -15.15 -4.24
CA MET A 1 -6.33 -14.34 -5.48
C MET A 1 -5.13 -13.42 -5.32
N SER A 2 -4.23 -13.43 -6.27
CA SER A 2 -2.94 -12.74 -6.15
C SER A 2 -3.02 -11.20 -6.14
N SER A 3 -4.13 -10.63 -6.56
CA SER A 3 -4.34 -9.17 -6.58
C SER A 3 -5.09 -8.64 -5.35
N THR A 4 -5.50 -9.50 -4.43
CA THR A 4 -6.26 -9.08 -3.25
C THR A 4 -5.32 -8.73 -2.08
N HIS A 5 -4.44 -7.79 -2.32
CA HIS A 5 -3.61 -7.22 -1.28
C HIS A 5 -4.46 -6.45 -0.26
N ALA A 6 -3.93 -6.24 0.93
CA ALA A 6 -4.67 -5.61 2.02
C ALA A 6 -5.23 -4.23 1.63
N GLU A 7 -4.45 -3.44 0.90
CA GLU A 7 -4.87 -2.12 0.43
C GLU A 7 -6.08 -2.20 -0.50
N ILE A 8 -6.04 -3.12 -1.48
CA ILE A 8 -7.13 -3.31 -2.45
C ILE A 8 -8.40 -3.76 -1.72
N VAL A 9 -8.27 -4.74 -0.82
CA VAL A 9 -9.41 -5.24 -0.04
C VAL A 9 -10.00 -4.13 0.84
N THR A 10 -9.15 -3.38 1.53
CA THR A 10 -9.58 -2.29 2.41
C THR A 10 -10.34 -1.21 1.65
N ILE A 11 -9.80 -0.76 0.52
CA ILE A 11 -10.45 0.24 -0.33
C ILE A 11 -11.80 -0.29 -0.82
N THR A 12 -11.81 -1.52 -1.32
CA THR A 12 -13.04 -2.15 -1.85
C THR A 12 -14.13 -2.25 -0.80
N LEU A 13 -13.78 -2.72 0.41
CA LEU A 13 -14.74 -2.84 1.50
C LEU A 13 -15.26 -1.48 1.96
N ALA A 14 -14.37 -0.48 2.07
CA ALA A 14 -14.78 0.87 2.45
C ALA A 14 -15.78 1.44 1.43
N GLN A 15 -15.51 1.30 0.16
CA GLN A 15 -16.39 1.77 -0.91
C GLN A 15 -17.73 1.03 -0.91
N GLN A 16 -17.73 -0.27 -0.64
CA GLN A 16 -18.97 -1.05 -0.49
C GLN A 16 -19.81 -0.58 0.70
N ILE A 17 -19.20 -0.43 1.87
CA ILE A 17 -19.89 -0.03 3.10
C ILE A 17 -20.46 1.37 2.95
N LEU A 18 -19.70 2.28 2.36
CA LEU A 18 -20.10 3.68 2.19
C LEU A 18 -20.93 3.91 0.92
N LYS A 19 -21.15 2.87 0.12
CA LYS A 19 -21.92 2.90 -1.12
C LYS A 19 -21.46 3.99 -2.08
N THR A 20 -20.15 4.11 -2.25
CA THR A 20 -19.51 5.07 -3.16
C THR A 20 -18.34 4.43 -3.86
N PHE A 21 -18.06 4.85 -5.09
CA PHE A 21 -16.83 4.48 -5.80
C PHE A 21 -15.70 5.50 -5.55
N ASP A 22 -16.00 6.62 -4.92
CA ASP A 22 -15.03 7.71 -4.67
C ASP A 22 -15.09 8.12 -3.20
N LEU A 23 -14.07 7.74 -2.44
CA LEU A 23 -13.95 8.10 -1.03
C LEU A 23 -13.64 9.59 -0.82
N GLY A 24 -13.31 10.31 -1.89
CA GLY A 24 -13.05 11.76 -1.86
C GLY A 24 -14.14 12.58 -2.52
N GLY A 25 -15.30 12.00 -2.78
CA GLY A 25 -16.42 12.68 -3.41
C GLY A 25 -17.02 13.81 -2.55
N PRO A 26 -17.99 14.54 -3.14
CA PRO A 26 -18.66 15.63 -2.41
C PRO A 26 -19.23 15.17 -1.07
N GLU A 27 -19.06 15.98 -0.05
CA GLU A 27 -19.57 15.74 1.31
C GLU A 27 -18.93 14.54 2.04
N MET A 28 -17.93 13.89 1.43
CA MET A 28 -17.16 12.85 2.10
C MET A 28 -16.13 13.46 3.05
N PRO A 29 -15.94 12.87 4.25
CA PRO A 29 -14.83 13.26 5.10
C PRO A 29 -13.48 12.88 4.43
N ALA A 30 -12.38 13.40 4.98
CA ALA A 30 -11.05 13.04 4.50
C ALA A 30 -10.68 11.65 5.01
N TYR A 31 -10.69 10.66 4.12
CA TYR A 31 -10.29 9.30 4.45
C TYR A 31 -8.78 9.13 4.28
N GLN A 32 -8.21 8.31 5.15
CA GLN A 32 -6.79 8.00 5.18
C GLN A 32 -6.59 6.49 5.04
N LEU A 33 -5.67 6.09 4.16
CA LEU A 33 -5.22 4.71 4.05
C LEU A 33 -3.98 4.53 4.92
N VAL A 34 -4.06 3.62 5.90
CA VAL A 34 -2.94 3.30 6.78
C VAL A 34 -2.45 1.90 6.44
N VAL A 35 -1.18 1.77 6.10
CA VAL A 35 -0.56 0.49 5.72
C VAL A 35 0.74 0.29 6.47
N ASN A 36 1.06 -0.96 6.77
CA ASN A 36 2.27 -1.30 7.51
C ASN A 36 3.55 -1.25 6.65
N ALA A 37 3.40 -1.17 5.33
CA ALA A 37 4.52 -1.05 4.41
C ALA A 37 4.15 -0.20 3.20
N ARG A 38 5.16 0.33 2.49
CA ARG A 38 4.95 1.02 1.22
C ARG A 38 4.11 0.12 0.30
N PRO A 39 3.04 0.64 -0.31
CA PRO A 39 2.26 -0.11 -1.29
C PRO A 39 3.13 -0.60 -2.45
N CYS A 40 2.87 -1.80 -2.94
CA CYS A 40 3.49 -2.31 -4.17
C CYS A 40 3.00 -1.52 -5.39
N ALA A 41 3.56 -1.80 -6.56
CA ALA A 41 3.18 -1.09 -7.79
C ALA A 41 1.68 -1.16 -8.09
N MET A 42 1.05 -2.31 -7.86
CA MET A 42 -0.39 -2.50 -8.09
C MET A 42 -1.23 -1.66 -7.12
N CYS A 43 -0.92 -1.72 -5.83
CA CYS A 43 -1.65 -0.97 -4.81
C CYS A 43 -1.42 0.54 -4.93
N PHE A 44 -0.18 0.96 -5.23
CA PHE A 44 0.12 2.35 -5.55
C PHE A 44 -0.78 2.84 -6.68
N GLY A 45 -0.92 2.06 -7.76
CA GLY A 45 -1.77 2.42 -8.88
C GLY A 45 -3.24 2.59 -8.50
N SER A 46 -3.74 1.88 -7.50
CA SER A 46 -5.14 1.97 -7.06
C SER A 46 -5.46 3.23 -6.24
N ILE A 47 -4.47 3.80 -5.57
CA ILE A 47 -4.68 4.90 -4.61
C ILE A 47 -5.30 6.15 -5.25
N PRO A 48 -4.84 6.63 -6.42
CA PRO A 48 -5.46 7.80 -7.05
C PRO A 48 -6.95 7.64 -7.36
N TRP A 49 -7.38 6.42 -7.68
CA TRP A 49 -8.79 6.15 -7.98
C TRP A 49 -9.65 5.96 -6.74
N SER A 50 -9.04 5.67 -5.60
CA SER A 50 -9.79 5.38 -4.36
C SER A 50 -10.49 6.59 -3.79
N GLY A 51 -9.94 7.78 -3.98
CA GLY A 51 -10.44 9.01 -3.38
C GLY A 51 -9.89 9.32 -1.99
N VAL A 52 -8.97 8.51 -1.45
CA VAL A 52 -8.34 8.82 -0.15
C VAL A 52 -7.53 10.10 -0.24
N ARG A 53 -7.46 10.84 0.86
CA ARG A 53 -6.75 12.11 0.95
C ARG A 53 -5.34 11.98 1.49
N SER A 54 -5.03 10.87 2.12
CA SER A 54 -3.69 10.63 2.66
C SER A 54 -3.38 9.15 2.76
N VAL A 55 -2.08 8.84 2.76
CA VAL A 55 -1.55 7.50 2.97
C VAL A 55 -0.49 7.57 4.05
N VAL A 56 -0.60 6.69 5.04
CA VAL A 56 0.37 6.54 6.13
C VAL A 56 1.05 5.20 5.98
N VAL A 57 2.37 5.21 5.98
CA VAL A 57 3.20 4.03 5.69
C VAL A 57 4.17 3.76 6.84
N GLY A 58 4.27 2.51 7.26
CA GLY A 58 5.22 2.07 8.28
C GLY A 58 6.60 1.76 7.70
N ALA A 59 6.78 0.57 7.12
CA ALA A 59 8.06 0.12 6.61
C ALA A 59 8.32 0.59 5.18
N SER A 60 9.59 0.86 4.86
CA SER A 60 9.99 1.18 3.49
C SER A 60 9.96 -0.06 2.59
N GLY A 61 9.67 0.14 1.30
CA GLY A 61 9.62 -0.95 0.33
C GLY A 61 10.93 -1.71 0.18
N PRO A 62 12.08 -1.03 0.00
CA PRO A 62 13.37 -1.72 -0.11
C PRO A 62 13.71 -2.62 1.08
N GLN A 63 13.37 -2.21 2.28
CA GLN A 63 13.59 -3.04 3.47
C GLN A 63 12.65 -4.24 3.52
N VAL A 64 11.38 -4.06 3.14
CA VAL A 64 10.42 -5.17 3.05
C VAL A 64 10.91 -6.21 2.03
N GLU A 65 11.33 -5.77 0.85
CA GLU A 65 11.87 -6.66 -0.19
C GLU A 65 13.10 -7.43 0.31
N LYS A 66 14.00 -6.75 1.01
CA LYS A 66 15.22 -7.35 1.55
C LYS A 66 14.91 -8.42 2.60
N ILE A 67 13.97 -8.14 3.49
CA ILE A 67 13.61 -9.04 4.59
C ILE A 67 12.82 -10.25 4.09
N THR A 68 11.83 -10.02 3.23
CA THR A 68 10.85 -11.04 2.85
C THR A 68 11.17 -11.73 1.54
N GLY A 69 11.84 -11.06 0.62
CA GLY A 69 12.02 -11.54 -0.75
C GLY A 69 10.85 -11.25 -1.67
N PHE A 70 9.84 -10.50 -1.21
CA PHE A 70 8.74 -10.05 -2.08
C PHE A 70 9.27 -9.10 -3.15
N ASP A 71 8.77 -9.26 -4.37
CA ASP A 71 8.93 -8.31 -5.46
C ASP A 71 7.74 -7.34 -5.42
N GLU A 72 8.01 -6.08 -5.16
CA GLU A 72 6.98 -5.04 -5.08
C GLU A 72 6.57 -4.49 -6.46
N GLY A 73 7.14 -5.05 -7.52
CA GLY A 73 6.82 -4.68 -8.90
C GLY A 73 7.45 -3.37 -9.36
N PRO A 74 7.07 -2.88 -10.55
CA PRO A 74 7.66 -1.68 -11.15
C PRO A 74 7.05 -0.41 -10.56
N ILE A 75 7.34 -0.14 -9.31
CA ILE A 75 6.85 1.07 -8.64
C ILE A 75 7.61 2.31 -9.12
N HIS A 76 6.89 3.43 -9.25
CA HIS A 76 7.49 4.69 -9.65
C HIS A 76 8.55 5.14 -8.63
N PRO A 77 9.77 5.52 -9.05
CA PRO A 77 10.83 5.93 -8.11
C PRO A 77 10.44 7.10 -7.22
N GLN A 78 9.59 7.99 -7.72
CA GLN A 78 9.09 9.16 -6.99
C GLN A 78 7.60 9.00 -6.66
N TRP A 79 7.21 7.84 -6.20
CA TRP A 79 5.82 7.50 -5.93
C TRP A 79 5.15 8.46 -4.93
N GLN A 80 5.90 8.95 -3.94
CA GLN A 80 5.38 9.90 -2.96
C GLN A 80 4.98 11.22 -3.63
N GLN A 81 5.85 11.73 -4.50
CA GLN A 81 5.59 12.97 -5.23
C GLN A 81 4.44 12.83 -6.21
N GLU A 82 4.32 11.68 -6.85
CA GLU A 82 3.21 11.41 -7.78
C GLU A 82 1.86 11.43 -7.05
N LEU A 83 1.79 10.92 -5.83
CA LEU A 83 0.58 11.02 -5.02
C LEU A 83 0.35 12.47 -4.55
N ARG A 84 1.40 13.16 -4.10
CA ARG A 84 1.28 14.56 -3.65
C ARG A 84 0.81 15.50 -4.75
N LYS A 85 1.25 15.29 -5.99
CA LYS A 85 0.76 16.05 -7.15
C LYS A 85 -0.76 15.92 -7.35
N ARG A 86 -1.34 14.83 -6.89
CA ARG A 86 -2.78 14.56 -6.96
C ARG A 86 -3.54 14.96 -5.70
N GLY A 87 -2.90 15.72 -4.81
CA GLY A 87 -3.52 16.16 -3.57
C GLY A 87 -3.60 15.10 -2.49
N ILE A 88 -2.83 14.02 -2.61
CA ILE A 88 -2.79 12.94 -1.63
C ILE A 88 -1.55 13.10 -0.76
N GLU A 89 -1.76 13.35 0.53
CA GLU A 89 -0.68 13.46 1.50
C GLU A 89 -0.03 12.10 1.74
N VAL A 90 1.29 12.07 1.87
CA VAL A 90 2.04 10.84 2.17
C VAL A 90 2.87 11.07 3.43
N VAL A 91 2.66 10.22 4.43
CA VAL A 91 3.41 10.21 5.68
C VAL A 91 4.12 8.87 5.79
N GLU A 92 5.44 8.90 5.88
CA GLU A 92 6.29 7.70 5.90
C GLU A 92 6.92 7.48 7.27
N ASP A 93 7.49 6.29 7.46
CA ASP A 93 8.27 5.90 8.64
C ASP A 93 7.49 5.97 9.95
N VAL A 94 6.18 5.79 9.90
CA VAL A 94 5.35 5.75 11.11
C VAL A 94 5.51 4.37 11.76
N LEU A 95 6.05 4.34 12.97
CA LEU A 95 6.37 3.10 13.69
C LEU A 95 7.19 2.14 12.82
N HIS A 96 8.17 2.67 12.12
CA HIS A 96 8.98 1.95 11.13
C HIS A 96 9.58 0.66 11.71
N ASP A 97 10.22 0.74 12.86
CA ASP A 97 10.87 -0.43 13.49
C ASP A 97 9.86 -1.50 13.89
N GLU A 98 8.71 -1.08 14.42
CA GLU A 98 7.63 -2.00 14.77
C GLU A 98 7.06 -2.69 13.52
N ALA A 99 6.91 -1.94 12.44
CA ALA A 99 6.46 -2.50 11.16
C ALA A 99 7.46 -3.53 10.63
N LEU A 100 8.76 -3.26 10.70
CA LEU A 100 9.79 -4.20 10.27
C LEU A 100 9.76 -5.51 11.07
N LYS A 101 9.46 -5.46 12.36
CA LYS A 101 9.32 -6.66 13.19
C LYS A 101 8.26 -7.63 12.66
N VAL A 102 7.17 -7.10 12.11
CA VAL A 102 6.12 -7.92 11.51
C VAL A 102 6.66 -8.69 10.29
N PHE A 103 7.46 -8.04 9.45
CA PHE A 103 8.05 -8.66 8.27
C PHE A 103 9.13 -9.69 8.63
N HIS A 104 9.95 -9.43 9.64
CA HIS A 104 10.90 -10.41 10.16
C HIS A 104 10.17 -11.65 10.70
N ARG A 105 9.09 -11.44 11.44
CA ARG A 105 8.28 -12.55 11.96
C ARG A 105 7.67 -13.37 10.83
N PHE A 106 7.17 -12.71 9.78
CA PHE A 106 6.65 -13.38 8.60
C PHE A 106 7.74 -14.22 7.91
N HIS A 107 8.92 -13.66 7.70
CA HIS A 107 10.05 -14.39 7.12
C HIS A 107 10.39 -15.65 7.91
N ASP A 108 10.39 -15.55 9.24
CA ASP A 108 10.74 -16.65 10.14
C ASP A 108 9.71 -17.79 10.11
N THR A 109 8.48 -17.54 9.62
CA THR A 109 7.46 -18.59 9.46
C THR A 109 7.77 -19.56 8.34
N GLY A 110 8.63 -19.20 7.40
CA GLY A 110 8.94 -20.01 6.22
C GLY A 110 7.79 -20.14 5.22
N GLN A 111 6.80 -19.24 5.28
CA GLN A 111 5.68 -19.26 4.35
C GLN A 111 6.15 -18.98 2.91
N PRO A 112 5.47 -19.57 1.90
CA PRO A 112 5.81 -19.33 0.51
C PRO A 112 5.72 -17.85 0.13
N ILE A 113 6.68 -17.40 -0.68
CA ILE A 113 6.69 -16.06 -1.26
C ILE A 113 6.24 -16.18 -2.71
N TYR A 114 5.09 -15.56 -3.02
CA TYR A 114 4.62 -15.47 -4.40
C TYR A 114 5.04 -14.13 -5.00
N ASN A 115 5.76 -14.20 -6.10
CA ASN A 115 6.14 -13.02 -6.88
C ASN A 115 5.52 -13.10 -8.27
N GLY A 116 5.25 -11.95 -8.87
CA GLY A 116 4.83 -11.87 -10.26
C GLY A 116 5.94 -12.32 -11.19
N ARG A 117 5.62 -12.39 -12.48
CA ARG A 117 6.62 -12.74 -13.51
C ARG A 117 7.61 -11.60 -13.69
N THR A 118 8.88 -11.96 -13.86
CA THR A 118 9.99 -11.01 -14.02
C THR A 118 10.51 -10.95 -15.46
N GLY A 119 9.92 -11.72 -16.36
CA GLY A 119 10.30 -11.72 -17.78
C GLY A 119 11.36 -12.75 -18.15
N ASP A 120 11.60 -13.71 -17.32
CA ASP A 120 12.55 -14.81 -17.54
C ASP A 120 12.07 -15.75 -18.64
#